data_e9fb923e355dbc83b543f29cf5b6b07a
#
_entry.id   e9fb923e355dbc83b543f29cf5b6b07a
#
_cell.length_a   1.000
_cell.length_b   1.000
_cell.length_c   1.000
_cell.angle_alpha   90.00
_cell.angle_beta   90.00
_cell.angle_gamma   90.00
#
_symmetry.space_group_name_H-M   'P 1'
#
loop_
_entity.id
_entity.type
_entity.pdbx_description
1 polymer ?
#
loop_
_entity_poly.entity_id
_entity_poly.type
_entity_poly.pdbx_seq_one_letter_code
_entity_poly.pdbx_strand_id
1 'polypeptide(L)'
;MLALGGSATTDGGSGALSALGLGLTDDRDRPIAEGGAGLATLARVDRGLLVPAPPGGVTLLTDVTNPLLGPTGAAHVFGPQKGASPTQCAELDAALARWAELLGGDPDAPGAGAAGGTAYGFATVWGARIVPGAPQIAELTGLTGAAASADLIITGEGRFDDQSLGGKVVGHALGLGRPVAVIAGSLAAAAPGWSMSLTDLAGSAEQAMADPRRWLREAGTLAACEFSRS
;
A
#
# COMPACT_ATOMS: atom_id res chain seq x y z
N MET A 1 6.92 8.41 -10.18
CA MET A 1 6.61 7.41 -9.17
C MET A 1 5.42 7.87 -8.36
N LEU A 2 4.46 7.00 -8.06
CA LEU A 2 3.28 7.27 -7.24
C LEU A 2 3.23 6.24 -6.10
N ALA A 3 3.17 6.70 -4.85
CA ALA A 3 2.97 5.84 -3.69
C ALA A 3 1.46 5.74 -3.39
N LEU A 4 0.94 4.52 -3.39
CA LEU A 4 -0.50 4.24 -3.30
C LEU A 4 -0.91 3.83 -1.87
N GLY A 5 -0.63 4.71 -0.90
CA GLY A 5 -1.01 4.53 0.50
C GLY A 5 -1.97 5.62 0.99
N GLY A 6 -2.79 5.31 2.00
CA GLY A 6 -3.66 6.27 2.66
C GLY A 6 -4.77 6.86 1.79
N SER A 7 -5.24 6.15 0.76
CA SER A 7 -6.29 6.62 -0.14
C SER A 7 -7.66 6.65 0.52
N ALA A 8 -8.49 7.66 0.17
CA ALA A 8 -9.86 7.80 0.62
C ALA A 8 -10.91 7.44 -0.45
N THR A 9 -10.47 7.12 -1.68
CA THR A 9 -11.35 6.83 -2.82
C THR A 9 -11.46 5.35 -3.12
N THR A 10 -12.53 4.95 -3.82
CA THR A 10 -12.72 3.62 -4.42
C THR A 10 -13.36 3.85 -5.79
N ASP A 11 -12.62 4.52 -6.67
CA ASP A 11 -13.09 5.00 -7.97
C ASP A 11 -12.26 4.48 -9.16
N GLY A 12 -11.37 3.50 -8.92
CA GLY A 12 -10.53 2.97 -9.98
C GLY A 12 -9.52 3.97 -10.55
N GLY A 13 -9.30 5.10 -9.86
CA GLY A 13 -8.46 6.21 -10.33
C GLY A 13 -9.14 7.11 -11.37
N SER A 14 -10.44 6.93 -11.60
CA SER A 14 -11.19 7.67 -12.62
C SER A 14 -11.14 9.18 -12.42
N GLY A 15 -11.24 9.66 -11.17
CA GLY A 15 -11.15 11.09 -10.88
C GLY A 15 -9.80 11.69 -11.25
N ALA A 16 -8.70 11.02 -10.89
CA ALA A 16 -7.36 11.46 -11.25
C ALA A 16 -7.12 11.43 -12.76
N LEU A 17 -7.58 10.38 -13.44
CA LEU A 17 -7.46 10.23 -14.88
C LEU A 17 -8.33 11.27 -15.62
N SER A 18 -9.54 11.59 -15.12
CA SER A 18 -10.36 12.68 -15.68
C SER A 18 -9.67 14.03 -15.57
N ALA A 19 -9.02 14.32 -14.44
CA ALA A 19 -8.23 15.54 -14.29
C ALA A 19 -7.03 15.60 -15.26
N LEU A 20 -6.57 14.45 -15.74
CA LEU A 20 -5.54 14.30 -16.76
C LEU A 20 -6.09 14.25 -18.20
N GLY A 21 -7.39 14.50 -18.39
CA GLY A 21 -8.02 14.61 -19.69
C GLY A 21 -8.70 13.34 -20.20
N LEU A 22 -8.85 12.29 -19.39
CA LEU A 22 -9.65 11.12 -19.77
C LEU A 22 -11.14 11.48 -19.75
N GLY A 23 -11.80 11.42 -20.88
CA GLY A 23 -13.24 11.68 -20.99
C GLY A 23 -14.05 10.48 -20.49
N LEU A 24 -14.94 10.74 -19.50
CA LEU A 24 -15.80 9.70 -18.92
C LEU A 24 -17.26 10.19 -19.00
N THR A 25 -18.09 9.52 -19.82
CA THR A 25 -19.46 9.95 -20.07
C THR A 25 -20.47 8.83 -19.89
N ASP A 26 -21.71 9.23 -19.59
CA ASP A 26 -22.89 8.36 -19.56
C ASP A 26 -23.43 8.07 -20.99
N ASP A 27 -24.55 7.37 -21.07
CA ASP A 27 -25.24 7.01 -22.32
C ASP A 27 -25.81 8.22 -23.10
N ARG A 28 -25.82 9.40 -22.46
CA ARG A 28 -26.31 10.66 -23.05
C ARG A 28 -25.17 11.66 -23.29
N ASP A 29 -23.93 11.17 -23.35
CA ASP A 29 -22.72 11.97 -23.54
C ASP A 29 -22.47 13.05 -22.45
N ARG A 30 -23.04 12.89 -21.26
CA ARG A 30 -22.83 13.80 -20.12
C ARG A 30 -21.70 13.25 -19.25
N PRO A 31 -20.84 14.10 -18.70
CA PRO A 31 -19.83 13.66 -17.73
C PRO A 31 -20.49 12.89 -16.57
N ILE A 32 -19.89 11.79 -16.16
CA ILE A 32 -20.35 11.05 -14.98
C ILE A 32 -20.06 11.83 -13.68
N ALA A 33 -20.76 11.48 -12.61
CA ALA A 33 -20.46 12.04 -11.29
C ALA A 33 -19.06 11.61 -10.81
N GLU A 34 -18.46 12.43 -9.97
CA GLU A 34 -17.16 12.10 -9.34
C GLU A 34 -17.30 10.96 -8.33
N GLY A 35 -16.20 10.23 -8.13
CA GLY A 35 -16.11 9.12 -7.19
C GLY A 35 -16.62 7.80 -7.75
N GLY A 36 -16.43 6.72 -6.97
CA GLY A 36 -16.71 5.35 -7.43
C GLY A 36 -18.16 5.09 -7.82
N ALA A 37 -19.13 5.73 -7.16
CA ALA A 37 -20.55 5.60 -7.51
C ALA A 37 -20.85 6.12 -8.92
N GLY A 38 -20.14 7.13 -9.39
CA GLY A 38 -20.28 7.67 -10.75
C GLY A 38 -19.99 6.66 -11.84
N LEU A 39 -19.09 5.72 -11.59
CA LEU A 39 -18.73 4.66 -12.54
C LEU A 39 -19.91 3.73 -12.90
N ALA A 40 -20.91 3.64 -12.05
CA ALA A 40 -22.12 2.86 -12.33
C ALA A 40 -22.88 3.35 -13.57
N THR A 41 -22.76 4.63 -13.90
CA THR A 41 -23.41 5.23 -15.07
C THR A 41 -22.49 5.39 -16.27
N LEU A 42 -21.22 4.99 -16.15
CA LEU A 42 -20.22 5.12 -17.21
C LEU A 42 -20.65 4.32 -18.45
N ALA A 43 -20.66 4.96 -19.61
CA ALA A 43 -20.98 4.34 -20.88
C ALA A 43 -19.85 4.43 -21.90
N ARG A 44 -19.01 5.48 -21.81
CA ARG A 44 -17.93 5.71 -22.75
C ARG A 44 -16.68 6.24 -22.08
N VAL A 45 -15.53 5.81 -22.62
CA VAL A 45 -14.19 6.27 -22.22
C VAL A 45 -13.53 6.89 -23.45
N ASP A 46 -13.17 8.15 -23.38
CA ASP A 46 -12.48 8.88 -24.44
C ASP A 46 -11.06 9.26 -24.01
N ARG A 47 -10.06 8.83 -24.77
CA ARG A 47 -8.64 9.12 -24.53
C ARG A 47 -8.09 10.30 -25.37
N GLY A 48 -8.94 10.96 -26.15
CA GLY A 48 -8.53 11.96 -27.15
C GLY A 48 -7.82 13.18 -26.55
N LEU A 49 -8.16 13.57 -25.32
CA LEU A 49 -7.53 14.68 -24.58
C LEU A 49 -6.63 14.24 -23.43
N LEU A 50 -6.43 12.95 -23.27
CA LEU A 50 -5.62 12.42 -22.18
C LEU A 50 -4.16 12.85 -22.33
N VAL A 51 -3.63 13.45 -21.29
CA VAL A 51 -2.19 13.76 -21.19
C VAL A 51 -1.39 12.46 -21.31
N PRO A 52 -0.37 12.37 -22.17
CA PRO A 52 0.45 11.17 -22.31
C PRO A 52 1.22 10.89 -21.02
N ALA A 53 1.55 9.61 -20.82
CA ALA A 53 2.42 9.23 -19.71
C ALA A 53 3.77 9.98 -19.79
N PRO A 54 4.39 10.32 -18.64
CA PRO A 54 5.73 10.89 -18.63
C PRO A 54 6.73 10.02 -19.42
N PRO A 55 7.72 10.61 -20.13
CA PRO A 55 8.69 9.85 -20.94
C PRO A 55 9.44 8.75 -20.19
N GLY A 56 9.69 8.94 -18.89
CA GLY A 56 10.31 7.93 -18.01
C GLY A 56 9.35 6.83 -17.52
N GLY A 57 8.10 6.84 -17.98
CA GLY A 57 7.05 5.92 -17.50
C GLY A 57 6.56 6.26 -16.10
N VAL A 58 5.65 5.42 -15.59
CA VAL A 58 5.08 5.55 -14.25
C VAL A 58 5.27 4.26 -13.48
N THR A 59 5.73 4.38 -12.25
CA THR A 59 5.85 3.28 -11.29
C THR A 59 4.92 3.54 -10.12
N LEU A 60 4.08 2.57 -9.81
CA LEU A 60 3.07 2.60 -8.74
C LEU A 60 3.59 1.73 -7.60
N LEU A 61 3.79 2.34 -6.43
CA LEU A 61 4.29 1.65 -5.25
C LEU A 61 3.13 1.21 -4.38
N THR A 62 3.03 -0.09 -4.12
CA THR A 62 2.03 -0.65 -3.21
C THR A 62 2.58 -1.86 -2.48
N ASP A 63 2.11 -2.09 -1.26
CA ASP A 63 2.45 -3.27 -0.45
C ASP A 63 1.27 -4.26 -0.37
N VAL A 64 0.20 -4.02 -1.16
CA VAL A 64 -0.94 -4.93 -1.25
C VAL A 64 -0.98 -5.62 -2.60
N THR A 65 -1.44 -6.87 -2.62
CA THR A 65 -1.56 -7.71 -3.81
C THR A 65 -3.00 -7.93 -4.26
N ASN A 66 -3.96 -7.28 -3.59
CA ASN A 66 -5.39 -7.43 -3.87
C ASN A 66 -5.72 -7.10 -5.33
N PRO A 67 -6.57 -7.91 -5.99
CA PRO A 67 -7.10 -7.60 -7.31
C PRO A 67 -8.06 -6.40 -7.25
N LEU A 68 -8.52 -5.94 -8.40
CA LEU A 68 -9.51 -4.87 -8.47
C LEU A 68 -10.86 -5.30 -7.91
N LEU A 69 -11.34 -6.49 -8.27
CA LEU A 69 -12.72 -6.96 -8.10
C LEU A 69 -12.85 -8.14 -7.14
N GLY A 70 -14.10 -8.39 -6.73
CA GLY A 70 -14.50 -9.56 -5.98
C GLY A 70 -14.26 -9.46 -4.47
N PRO A 71 -14.45 -10.56 -3.73
CA PRO A 71 -14.40 -10.57 -2.26
C PRO A 71 -13.07 -10.11 -1.66
N THR A 72 -11.97 -10.29 -2.39
CA THR A 72 -10.62 -9.84 -2.02
C THR A 72 -10.20 -8.56 -2.74
N GLY A 73 -11.11 -7.94 -3.48
CA GLY A 73 -10.88 -6.76 -4.30
C GLY A 73 -10.94 -5.43 -3.53
N ALA A 74 -10.71 -4.36 -4.27
CA ALA A 74 -10.58 -3.00 -3.74
C ALA A 74 -11.77 -2.55 -2.88
N ALA A 75 -12.99 -2.78 -3.34
CA ALA A 75 -14.20 -2.32 -2.67
C ALA A 75 -14.47 -3.09 -1.38
N HIS A 76 -14.39 -4.42 -1.42
CA HIS A 76 -14.74 -5.26 -0.28
C HIS A 76 -13.68 -5.23 0.84
N VAL A 77 -12.39 -5.20 0.48
CA VAL A 77 -11.31 -5.21 1.48
C VAL A 77 -11.07 -3.83 2.08
N PHE A 78 -11.05 -2.78 1.25
CA PHE A 78 -10.65 -1.45 1.69
C PHE A 78 -11.81 -0.45 1.81
N GLY A 79 -12.99 -0.78 1.30
CA GLY A 79 -14.20 0.07 1.39
C GLY A 79 -14.65 0.33 2.82
N PRO A 80 -14.73 -0.70 3.71
CA PRO A 80 -15.20 -0.52 5.08
C PRO A 80 -14.38 0.50 5.88
N GLN A 81 -13.06 0.47 5.79
CA GLN A 81 -12.19 1.45 6.46
C GLN A 81 -12.30 2.88 5.90
N LYS A 82 -12.90 3.02 4.71
CA LYS A 82 -13.21 4.31 4.07
C LYS A 82 -14.66 4.74 4.33
N GLY A 83 -15.40 4.01 5.17
CA GLY A 83 -16.76 4.33 5.59
C GLY A 83 -17.86 3.68 4.74
N ALA A 84 -17.55 2.81 3.78
CA ALA A 84 -18.56 2.13 2.99
C ALA A 84 -19.27 1.03 3.78
N SER A 85 -20.60 1.01 3.74
CA SER A 85 -21.41 -0.12 4.23
C SER A 85 -21.24 -1.34 3.35
N PRO A 86 -21.63 -2.56 3.81
CA PRO A 86 -21.56 -3.77 2.97
C PRO A 86 -22.31 -3.62 1.64
N THR A 87 -23.46 -2.95 1.63
CA THR A 87 -24.23 -2.67 0.42
C THR A 87 -23.45 -1.75 -0.52
N GLN A 88 -22.88 -0.67 0.02
CA GLN A 88 -22.05 0.24 -0.78
C GLN A 88 -20.77 -0.43 -1.31
N CYS A 89 -20.17 -1.37 -0.56
CA CYS A 89 -19.05 -2.15 -1.09
C CYS A 89 -19.45 -2.97 -2.32
N ALA A 90 -20.62 -3.61 -2.30
CA ALA A 90 -21.13 -4.36 -3.45
C ALA A 90 -21.45 -3.44 -4.64
N GLU A 91 -22.04 -2.28 -4.40
CA GLU A 91 -22.30 -1.26 -5.44
C GLU A 91 -21.01 -0.73 -6.06
N LEU A 92 -19.99 -0.46 -5.24
CA LEU A 92 -18.67 -0.01 -5.70
C LEU A 92 -17.94 -1.11 -6.48
N ASP A 93 -18.04 -2.37 -6.07
CA ASP A 93 -17.43 -3.50 -6.80
C ASP A 93 -18.06 -3.64 -8.19
N ALA A 94 -19.39 -3.57 -8.28
CA ALA A 94 -20.10 -3.58 -9.56
C ALA A 94 -19.74 -2.38 -10.44
N ALA A 95 -19.55 -1.20 -9.86
CA ALA A 95 -19.13 0.00 -10.56
C ALA A 95 -17.69 -0.12 -11.09
N LEU A 96 -16.79 -0.70 -10.29
CA LEU A 96 -15.42 -1.02 -10.72
C LEU A 96 -15.39 -2.11 -11.80
N ALA A 97 -16.31 -3.08 -11.76
CA ALA A 97 -16.44 -4.07 -12.83
C ALA A 97 -16.81 -3.40 -14.16
N ARG A 98 -17.77 -2.48 -14.13
CA ARG A 98 -18.11 -1.68 -15.33
C ARG A 98 -16.93 -0.84 -15.82
N TRP A 99 -16.18 -0.24 -14.90
CA TRP A 99 -14.94 0.47 -15.23
C TRP A 99 -13.95 -0.44 -15.95
N ALA A 100 -13.74 -1.66 -15.43
CA ALA A 100 -12.84 -2.63 -16.04
C ALA A 100 -13.31 -3.10 -17.42
N GLU A 101 -14.61 -3.31 -17.60
CA GLU A 101 -15.21 -3.68 -18.89
C GLU A 101 -14.92 -2.63 -19.97
N LEU A 102 -15.07 -1.34 -19.67
CA LEU A 102 -14.95 -0.25 -20.64
C LEU A 102 -13.50 0.21 -20.84
N LEU A 103 -12.68 0.16 -19.79
CA LEU A 103 -11.29 0.59 -19.88
C LEU A 103 -10.38 -0.47 -20.50
N GLY A 104 -10.69 -1.75 -20.26
CA GLY A 104 -9.85 -2.90 -20.57
C GLY A 104 -8.78 -3.15 -19.50
N GLY A 105 -7.72 -3.84 -19.84
CA GLY A 105 -6.63 -4.17 -18.93
C GLY A 105 -6.88 -5.45 -18.13
N ASP A 106 -6.08 -5.66 -17.09
CA ASP A 106 -6.13 -6.86 -16.24
C ASP A 106 -6.59 -6.50 -14.82
N PRO A 107 -7.88 -6.72 -14.48
CA PRO A 107 -8.40 -6.46 -13.14
C PRO A 107 -7.88 -7.44 -12.09
N ASP A 108 -7.36 -8.60 -12.49
CA ASP A 108 -6.84 -9.64 -11.59
C ASP A 108 -5.34 -9.46 -11.31
N ALA A 109 -4.69 -8.49 -11.97
CA ALA A 109 -3.28 -8.22 -11.73
C ALA A 109 -2.99 -7.96 -10.24
N PRO A 110 -1.94 -8.56 -9.65
CA PRO A 110 -1.57 -8.32 -8.28
C PRO A 110 -1.37 -6.82 -7.99
N GLY A 111 -2.10 -6.29 -7.01
CA GLY A 111 -2.06 -4.88 -6.63
C GLY A 111 -2.98 -3.97 -7.44
N ALA A 112 -3.74 -4.48 -8.41
CA ALA A 112 -4.72 -3.69 -9.17
C ALA A 112 -5.73 -2.97 -8.28
N GLY A 113 -6.12 -3.58 -7.14
CA GLY A 113 -7.02 -3.00 -6.15
C GLY A 113 -6.40 -1.91 -5.27
N ALA A 114 -5.09 -1.68 -5.35
CA ALA A 114 -4.43 -0.69 -4.52
C ALA A 114 -5.01 0.71 -4.73
N ALA A 115 -5.13 1.45 -3.62
CA ALA A 115 -5.72 2.80 -3.58
C ALA A 115 -7.12 2.85 -4.23
N GLY A 116 -7.98 1.85 -3.92
CA GLY A 116 -9.34 1.81 -4.45
C GLY A 116 -9.42 1.60 -5.96
N GLY A 117 -8.45 0.88 -6.53
CA GLY A 117 -8.32 0.61 -7.95
C GLY A 117 -7.54 1.68 -8.75
N THR A 118 -7.00 2.69 -8.08
CA THR A 118 -6.14 3.69 -8.76
C THR A 118 -4.97 3.03 -9.48
N ALA A 119 -4.38 1.98 -8.88
CA ALA A 119 -3.33 1.19 -9.52
C ALA A 119 -3.80 0.62 -10.86
N TYR A 120 -4.96 0.00 -10.89
CA TYR A 120 -5.55 -0.54 -12.11
C TYR A 120 -5.73 0.52 -13.20
N GLY A 121 -6.34 1.68 -12.84
CA GLY A 121 -6.58 2.76 -13.79
C GLY A 121 -5.30 3.24 -14.47
N PHE A 122 -4.28 3.58 -13.70
CA PHE A 122 -2.99 4.05 -14.25
C PHE A 122 -2.22 2.94 -14.98
N ALA A 123 -2.27 1.70 -14.49
CA ALA A 123 -1.64 0.57 -15.18
C ALA A 123 -2.27 0.36 -16.58
N THR A 124 -3.60 0.43 -16.66
CA THR A 124 -4.33 0.23 -17.94
C THR A 124 -4.16 1.41 -18.91
N VAL A 125 -4.21 2.65 -18.41
CA VAL A 125 -4.24 3.84 -19.27
C VAL A 125 -2.85 4.26 -19.69
N TRP A 126 -1.87 4.21 -18.78
CA TRP A 126 -0.49 4.65 -19.02
C TRP A 126 0.54 3.53 -19.09
N GLY A 127 0.13 2.26 -18.93
CA GLY A 127 1.07 1.16 -18.82
C GLY A 127 1.95 1.27 -17.56
N ALA A 128 1.43 1.88 -16.50
CA ALA A 128 2.18 2.07 -15.27
C ALA A 128 2.49 0.71 -14.61
N ARG A 129 3.72 0.55 -14.09
CA ARG A 129 4.14 -0.69 -13.45
C ARG A 129 3.79 -0.69 -11.98
N ILE A 130 3.07 -1.71 -11.52
CA ILE A 130 2.78 -1.93 -10.10
C ILE A 130 3.96 -2.71 -9.50
N VAL A 131 4.57 -2.17 -8.44
CA VAL A 131 5.73 -2.80 -7.79
C VAL A 131 5.62 -2.69 -6.26
N PRO A 132 6.24 -3.61 -5.50
CA PRO A 132 6.35 -3.50 -4.05
C PRO A 132 7.05 -2.21 -3.64
N GLY A 133 6.48 -1.49 -2.67
CA GLY A 133 6.99 -0.18 -2.26
C GLY A 133 8.31 -0.25 -1.51
N ALA A 134 8.44 -1.16 -0.54
CA ALA A 134 9.59 -1.22 0.35
C ALA A 134 10.93 -1.45 -0.40
N PRO A 135 11.07 -2.43 -1.31
CA PRO A 135 12.30 -2.62 -2.07
C PRO A 135 12.65 -1.42 -2.95
N GLN A 136 11.65 -0.80 -3.59
CA GLN A 136 11.88 0.32 -4.49
C GLN A 136 12.34 1.57 -3.72
N ILE A 137 11.77 1.84 -2.54
CA ILE A 137 12.21 2.93 -1.67
C ILE A 137 13.59 2.64 -1.10
N ALA A 138 13.87 1.39 -0.72
CA ALA A 138 15.19 0.98 -0.23
C ALA A 138 16.29 1.23 -1.26
N GLU A 139 16.04 0.93 -2.53
CA GLU A 139 16.95 1.22 -3.63
C GLU A 139 17.18 2.73 -3.79
N LEU A 140 16.11 3.51 -3.85
CA LEU A 140 16.18 4.97 -4.00
C LEU A 140 16.93 5.67 -2.87
N THR A 141 16.78 5.17 -1.64
CA THR A 141 17.42 5.74 -0.45
C THR A 141 18.84 5.21 -0.22
N GLY A 142 19.29 4.26 -1.04
CA GLY A 142 20.60 3.63 -0.87
C GLY A 142 20.67 2.69 0.35
N LEU A 143 19.51 2.24 0.88
CA LEU A 143 19.45 1.37 2.07
C LEU A 143 20.27 0.10 1.90
N THR A 144 20.22 -0.55 0.74
CA THR A 144 20.98 -1.78 0.46
C THR A 144 22.49 -1.54 0.58
N GLY A 145 22.98 -0.41 0.04
CA GLY A 145 24.39 -0.02 0.15
C GLY A 145 24.80 0.30 1.60
N ALA A 146 23.96 1.06 2.32
CA ALA A 146 24.20 1.36 3.73
C ALA A 146 24.18 0.09 4.60
N ALA A 147 23.24 -0.82 4.37
CA ALA A 147 23.15 -2.10 5.08
C ALA A 147 24.38 -2.97 4.85
N ALA A 148 24.96 -2.97 3.66
CA ALA A 148 26.15 -3.78 3.36
C ALA A 148 27.36 -3.43 4.24
N SER A 149 27.46 -2.20 4.75
CA SER A 149 28.50 -1.73 5.65
C SER A 149 28.10 -1.66 7.12
N ALA A 150 26.85 -1.98 7.46
CA ALA A 150 26.35 -1.92 8.83
C ALA A 150 26.68 -3.23 9.60
N ASP A 151 27.01 -3.09 10.87
CA ASP A 151 27.17 -4.22 11.79
C ASP A 151 25.81 -4.73 12.29
N LEU A 152 24.83 -3.83 12.40
CA LEU A 152 23.49 -4.10 12.88
C LEU A 152 22.47 -3.21 12.15
N ILE A 153 21.35 -3.79 11.75
CA ILE A 153 20.17 -3.06 11.28
C ILE A 153 19.14 -3.05 12.39
N ILE A 154 18.65 -1.87 12.77
CA ILE A 154 17.53 -1.74 13.69
C ILE A 154 16.29 -1.32 12.88
N THR A 155 15.23 -2.10 12.98
CA THR A 155 13.95 -1.82 12.31
C THR A 155 12.79 -1.98 13.28
N GLY A 156 11.63 -1.47 12.92
CA GLY A 156 10.45 -1.60 13.76
C GLY A 156 9.15 -1.17 13.09
N GLU A 157 8.07 -1.53 13.75
CA GLU A 157 6.71 -1.18 13.35
C GLU A 157 5.76 -1.19 14.56
N GLY A 158 4.50 -0.76 14.36
CA GLY A 158 3.51 -0.76 15.43
C GLY A 158 3.14 -2.17 15.92
N ARG A 159 2.96 -3.12 15.01
CA ARG A 159 2.65 -4.52 15.30
C ARG A 159 3.35 -5.42 14.31
N PHE A 160 4.19 -6.30 14.80
CA PHE A 160 4.84 -7.34 14.01
C PHE A 160 3.96 -8.60 13.97
N ASP A 161 3.60 -9.04 12.78
CA ASP A 161 2.80 -10.26 12.52
C ASP A 161 3.27 -10.93 11.23
N ASP A 162 2.59 -12.00 10.81
CA ASP A 162 2.97 -12.77 9.61
C ASP A 162 2.98 -11.92 8.33
N GLN A 163 2.18 -10.86 8.27
CA GLN A 163 2.20 -9.93 7.13
C GLN A 163 3.45 -9.05 7.11
N SER A 164 4.11 -8.86 8.24
CA SER A 164 5.35 -8.08 8.34
C SER A 164 6.50 -8.70 7.58
N LEU A 165 6.48 -10.04 7.40
CA LEU A 165 7.45 -10.79 6.60
C LEU A 165 7.17 -10.66 5.08
N GLY A 166 5.97 -10.30 4.69
CA GLY A 166 5.46 -10.33 3.33
C GLY A 166 5.72 -9.08 2.48
N GLY A 167 6.87 -8.38 2.62
CA GLY A 167 7.23 -7.28 1.71
C GLY A 167 7.14 -5.87 2.31
N LYS A 168 6.80 -5.74 3.59
CA LYS A 168 6.90 -4.49 4.35
C LYS A 168 8.35 -4.15 4.66
N VAL A 169 8.61 -2.93 5.16
CA VAL A 169 9.95 -2.43 5.50
C VAL A 169 10.72 -3.37 6.42
N VAL A 170 10.06 -3.95 7.43
CA VAL A 170 10.69 -4.90 8.37
C VAL A 170 11.10 -6.18 7.65
N GLY A 171 10.22 -6.78 6.85
CA GLY A 171 10.53 -7.98 6.06
C GLY A 171 11.67 -7.73 5.06
N HIS A 172 11.71 -6.56 4.44
CA HIS A 172 12.81 -6.18 3.56
C HIS A 172 14.14 -6.06 4.34
N ALA A 173 14.14 -5.40 5.51
CA ALA A 173 15.33 -5.28 6.36
C ALA A 173 15.88 -6.64 6.81
N LEU A 174 14.98 -7.58 7.17
CA LEU A 174 15.33 -8.95 7.53
C LEU A 174 16.02 -9.73 6.38
N GLY A 175 15.69 -9.38 5.13
CA GLY A 175 16.25 -9.99 3.92
C GLY A 175 17.63 -9.44 3.50
N LEU A 176 18.19 -8.42 4.15
CA LEU A 176 19.44 -7.76 3.74
C LEU A 176 20.71 -8.50 4.16
N GLY A 177 20.60 -9.68 4.80
CA GLY A 177 21.75 -10.55 5.12
C GLY A 177 22.67 -10.00 6.22
N ARG A 178 22.17 -9.14 7.09
CA ARG A 178 22.88 -8.59 8.26
C ARG A 178 22.15 -8.95 9.54
N PRO A 179 22.80 -8.87 10.71
CA PRO A 179 22.09 -8.94 11.99
C PRO A 179 21.00 -7.86 12.07
N VAL A 180 19.79 -8.26 12.49
CA VAL A 180 18.65 -7.35 12.61
C VAL A 180 18.09 -7.39 14.02
N ALA A 181 17.85 -6.22 14.59
CA ALA A 181 17.07 -6.03 15.79
C ALA A 181 15.68 -5.49 15.41
N VAL A 182 14.62 -6.22 15.76
CA VAL A 182 13.23 -5.80 15.53
C VAL A 182 12.65 -5.24 16.82
N ILE A 183 12.27 -3.96 16.83
CA ILE A 183 11.59 -3.32 17.96
C ILE A 183 10.17 -2.96 17.48
N ALA A 184 9.17 -3.62 18.05
CA ALA A 184 7.77 -3.40 17.67
C ALA A 184 6.93 -2.94 18.88
N GLY A 185 5.83 -2.24 18.60
CA GLY A 185 4.85 -1.93 19.63
C GLY A 185 4.29 -3.20 20.28
N SER A 186 3.99 -4.21 19.46
CA SER A 186 3.64 -5.57 19.92
C SER A 186 4.17 -6.62 18.96
N LEU A 187 4.43 -7.83 19.44
CA LEU A 187 4.82 -8.99 18.67
C LEU A 187 3.67 -10.01 18.68
N ALA A 188 2.99 -10.18 17.55
CA ALA A 188 1.94 -11.17 17.36
C ALA A 188 2.44 -12.45 16.66
N ALA A 189 3.66 -12.40 16.12
CA ALA A 189 4.39 -13.53 15.55
C ALA A 189 5.83 -13.50 16.02
N ALA A 190 6.54 -14.61 15.86
CA ALA A 190 7.99 -14.69 16.15
C ALA A 190 8.78 -13.93 15.09
N ALA A 191 9.55 -12.93 15.49
CA ALA A 191 10.47 -12.25 14.60
C ALA A 191 11.78 -13.04 14.49
N PRO A 192 12.39 -13.15 13.30
CA PRO A 192 13.72 -13.75 13.16
C PRO A 192 14.79 -12.91 13.87
N GLY A 193 15.65 -13.56 14.63
CA GLY A 193 16.73 -12.91 15.37
C GLY A 193 16.28 -12.25 16.66
N TRP A 194 16.97 -11.16 17.06
CA TRP A 194 16.63 -10.44 18.26
C TRP A 194 15.41 -9.52 18.05
N SER A 195 14.47 -9.61 18.98
CA SER A 195 13.26 -8.77 18.91
C SER A 195 12.79 -8.33 20.30
N MET A 196 12.10 -7.17 20.36
CA MET A 196 11.54 -6.60 21.58
C MET A 196 10.15 -6.02 21.32
N SER A 197 9.21 -6.39 22.17
CA SER A 197 7.87 -5.78 22.25
C SER A 197 7.88 -4.63 23.25
N LEU A 198 7.50 -3.44 22.81
CA LEU A 198 7.36 -2.29 23.73
C LEU A 198 6.21 -2.49 24.71
N THR A 199 5.15 -3.21 24.31
CA THR A 199 4.04 -3.57 25.21
C THR A 199 4.54 -4.45 26.37
N ASP A 200 5.35 -5.45 26.07
CA ASP A 200 5.88 -6.35 27.12
C ASP A 200 6.89 -5.64 28.00
N LEU A 201 7.75 -4.80 27.42
CA LEU A 201 8.72 -4.00 28.14
C LEU A 201 8.06 -2.97 29.07
N ALA A 202 6.97 -2.35 28.66
CA ALA A 202 6.22 -1.37 29.43
C ALA A 202 5.22 -2.00 30.42
N GLY A 203 4.86 -3.27 30.22
CA GLY A 203 3.84 -3.99 30.98
C GLY A 203 2.42 -3.86 30.41
N SER A 204 2.16 -2.89 29.55
CA SER A 204 0.89 -2.78 28.80
C SER A 204 1.04 -1.90 27.55
N ALA A 205 0.13 -2.07 26.58
CA ALA A 205 0.08 -1.22 25.40
C ALA A 205 -0.20 0.25 25.74
N GLU A 206 -1.04 0.50 26.76
CA GLU A 206 -1.35 1.85 27.24
C GLU A 206 -0.09 2.55 27.77
N GLN A 207 0.69 1.87 28.61
CA GLN A 207 1.94 2.40 29.15
C GLN A 207 2.98 2.61 28.05
N ALA A 208 3.08 1.69 27.09
CA ALA A 208 3.97 1.84 25.95
C ALA A 208 3.63 3.08 25.10
N MET A 209 2.35 3.31 24.84
CA MET A 209 1.88 4.48 24.08
C MET A 209 1.93 5.80 24.87
N ALA A 210 1.84 5.77 26.20
CA ALA A 210 1.91 6.97 27.02
C ALA A 210 3.31 7.61 27.00
N ASP A 211 4.38 6.82 26.90
CA ASP A 211 5.77 7.33 26.80
C ASP A 211 6.62 6.47 25.85
N PRO A 212 6.34 6.53 24.54
CA PRO A 212 7.04 5.69 23.57
C PRO A 212 8.54 5.99 23.47
N ARG A 213 8.96 7.23 23.75
CA ARG A 213 10.38 7.63 23.72
C ARG A 213 11.19 6.94 24.81
N ARG A 214 10.63 6.79 25.99
CA ARG A 214 11.26 6.06 27.07
C ARG A 214 11.50 4.61 26.70
N TRP A 215 10.43 3.94 26.26
CA TRP A 215 10.48 2.51 25.97
C TRP A 215 11.32 2.17 24.73
N LEU A 216 11.31 3.03 23.72
CA LEU A 216 12.24 2.89 22.57
C LEU A 216 13.69 3.05 23.00
N ARG A 217 14.01 3.97 23.90
CA ARG A 217 15.37 4.13 24.43
C ARG A 217 15.80 2.90 25.22
N GLU A 218 14.92 2.35 26.05
CA GLU A 218 15.19 1.16 26.83
C GLU A 218 15.39 -0.07 25.94
N ALA A 219 14.52 -0.29 24.96
CA ALA A 219 14.68 -1.33 23.95
C ALA A 219 15.99 -1.19 23.17
N GLY A 220 16.36 0.01 22.78
CA GLY A 220 17.64 0.30 22.12
C GLY A 220 18.85 -0.03 23.01
N THR A 221 18.76 0.25 24.31
CA THR A 221 19.81 -0.12 25.27
C THR A 221 19.96 -1.64 25.37
N LEU A 222 18.85 -2.36 25.44
CA LEU A 222 18.86 -3.83 25.47
C LEU A 222 19.45 -4.44 24.18
N ALA A 223 19.07 -3.88 23.02
CA ALA A 223 19.67 -4.28 21.75
C ALA A 223 21.17 -4.03 21.74
N ALA A 224 21.63 -2.86 22.18
CA ALA A 224 23.06 -2.55 22.25
C ALA A 224 23.81 -3.51 23.17
N CYS A 225 23.25 -3.87 24.31
CA CYS A 225 23.85 -4.85 25.24
C CYS A 225 23.97 -6.24 24.61
N GLU A 226 23.02 -6.66 23.80
CA GLU A 226 23.03 -7.95 23.09
C GLU A 226 24.13 -7.99 22.03
N PHE A 227 24.14 -7.00 21.15
CA PHE A 227 25.04 -6.98 19.99
C PHE A 227 26.46 -6.47 20.29
N SER A 228 26.72 -5.87 21.48
CA SER A 228 28.07 -5.49 21.90
C SER A 228 28.88 -6.66 22.48
N ARG A 229 28.24 -7.81 22.70
CA ARG A 229 28.90 -9.02 23.27
C ARG A 229 29.30 -10.03 22.22
N SER A 230 28.95 -9.74 20.95
CA SER A 230 29.27 -10.55 19.78
C SER A 230 30.53 -10.02 19.09
#